data_3b0c560a9ed94147bcc1056ae40affc6
#
_entry.id   3b0c560a9ed94147bcc1056ae40affc6
#
_cell.length_a   1.000
_cell.length_b   1.000
_cell.length_c   1.000
_cell.angle_alpha   90.00
_cell.angle_beta   90.00
_cell.angle_gamma   90.00
#
_symmetry.space_group_name_H-M   'P 1'
#
loop_
_entity.id
_entity.type
_entity.pdbx_description
1 polymer ?
#
loop_
_entity_poly.entity_id
_entity_poly.type
_entity_poly.pdbx_seq_one_letter_code
_entity_poly.pdbx_strand_id
1 'polypeptide(L)'
;LNRRSFLTAVAGFALPFAGYHHTHEKQPFLFVSSLKQADGNHAVVAVDEGGAIKFQEILPGRGHDTAISPDRKTGVMFARRPGRFAVVMDLHRQKQVFAFEASANRHFYGHGFFSSDGRLLFASENDFENDLGVIGIYSVGNAYNRIGEFETKGIGPHQILLMSDKNTIAVANGGIATHPDFSGQKLNLASMQSSISYLDINSGDLIDQAFLPKSLHKLSIRHIAEAVDGAI
;
A
#
# COMPACT_ATOMS: atom_id res chain seq x y z
N LEU A 1 28.27 -1.39 8.18
CA LEU A 1 27.75 -2.43 7.29
C LEU A 1 27.18 -1.74 6.06
N ASN A 2 27.78 -1.93 4.89
CA ASN A 2 27.36 -1.26 3.70
C ASN A 2 26.32 -2.10 2.95
N ARG A 3 25.40 -1.46 2.20
CA ARG A 3 24.22 -2.09 1.57
C ARG A 3 24.56 -3.27 0.63
N ARG A 4 25.78 -3.35 0.13
CA ARG A 4 26.25 -4.45 -0.73
C ARG A 4 26.55 -5.73 0.07
N SER A 5 26.97 -5.60 1.34
CA SER A 5 27.30 -6.75 2.18
C SER A 5 26.05 -7.48 2.73
N PHE A 6 24.89 -6.81 2.73
CA PHE A 6 23.62 -7.44 3.16
C PHE A 6 23.08 -8.43 2.11
N LEU A 7 23.26 -8.13 0.82
CA LEU A 7 22.79 -9.01 -0.27
C LEU A 7 23.67 -10.24 -0.48
N THR A 8 24.93 -10.23 -0.03
CA THR A 8 25.85 -11.39 -0.14
C THR A 8 25.71 -12.38 1.04
N ALA A 9 25.12 -12.00 2.15
CA ALA A 9 24.99 -12.86 3.33
C ALA A 9 23.83 -13.89 3.24
N VAL A 10 22.93 -13.77 2.25
CA VAL A 10 21.79 -14.70 2.07
C VAL A 10 22.13 -15.90 1.16
N ALA A 11 23.31 -15.93 0.54
CA ALA A 11 23.70 -16.94 -0.44
C ALA A 11 24.37 -18.22 0.13
N GLY A 12 24.42 -18.41 1.43
CA GLY A 12 25.28 -19.43 2.03
C GLY A 12 24.62 -20.39 3.01
N PHE A 13 23.56 -21.13 2.63
CA PHE A 13 23.22 -22.41 3.27
C PHE A 13 22.45 -23.31 2.30
N ALA A 14 23.15 -24.06 1.48
CA ALA A 14 22.60 -25.19 0.75
C ALA A 14 23.08 -26.48 1.43
N LEU A 15 22.16 -27.20 2.10
CA LEU A 15 22.37 -28.62 2.44
C LEU A 15 21.68 -29.49 1.39
N PRO A 16 22.31 -30.55 0.92
CA PRO A 16 21.72 -31.42 -0.09
C PRO A 16 20.75 -32.41 0.55
N PHE A 17 19.46 -32.26 0.26
CA PHE A 17 18.51 -33.37 0.41
C PHE A 17 18.18 -33.94 -0.96
N ALA A 18 18.61 -35.15 -1.19
CA ALA A 18 18.27 -35.95 -2.37
C ALA A 18 16.82 -36.46 -2.24
N GLY A 19 16.04 -36.30 -3.30
CA GLY A 19 14.89 -37.10 -3.59
C GLY A 19 13.53 -36.51 -3.35
N TYR A 20 13.03 -35.82 -4.34
CA TYR A 20 11.69 -35.92 -4.96
C TYR A 20 11.60 -34.81 -6.04
N HIS A 21 11.77 -35.21 -7.29
CA HIS A 21 11.59 -34.34 -8.44
C HIS A 21 10.08 -34.06 -8.64
N HIS A 22 9.52 -33.11 -7.92
CA HIS A 22 8.51 -32.26 -8.47
C HIS A 22 9.21 -30.98 -8.96
N THR A 23 9.36 -30.87 -10.27
CA THR A 23 9.76 -29.61 -10.91
C THR A 23 8.58 -28.62 -10.76
N HIS A 24 8.39 -28.10 -9.55
CA HIS A 24 7.74 -26.81 -9.43
C HIS A 24 8.74 -25.81 -10.03
N GLU A 25 8.48 -25.34 -11.26
CA GLU A 25 9.12 -24.12 -11.74
C GLU A 25 8.95 -23.08 -10.62
N LYS A 26 10.05 -22.74 -9.95
CA LYS A 26 10.05 -21.66 -8.97
C LYS A 26 9.65 -20.42 -9.76
N GLN A 27 8.43 -19.93 -9.52
CA GLN A 27 8.03 -18.63 -10.03
C GLN A 27 9.06 -17.62 -9.53
N PRO A 28 9.74 -16.89 -10.42
CA PRO A 28 10.76 -15.95 -10.00
C PRO A 28 10.12 -14.89 -9.11
N PHE A 29 10.81 -14.52 -8.02
CA PHE A 29 10.39 -13.39 -7.21
C PHE A 29 10.43 -12.13 -8.07
N LEU A 30 9.33 -11.36 -8.05
CA LEU A 30 9.28 -10.05 -8.67
C LEU A 30 9.23 -8.97 -7.58
N PHE A 31 10.08 -7.96 -7.75
CA PHE A 31 10.03 -6.74 -6.97
C PHE A 31 9.34 -5.67 -7.81
N VAL A 32 8.24 -5.13 -7.31
CA VAL A 32 7.48 -4.08 -8.01
C VAL A 32 7.76 -2.73 -7.34
N SER A 33 8.06 -1.72 -8.13
CA SER A 33 8.33 -0.37 -7.62
C SER A 33 7.89 0.69 -8.62
N SER A 34 7.66 1.92 -8.13
CA SER A 34 7.52 3.08 -8.99
C SER A 34 8.86 3.81 -9.13
N LEU A 35 9.12 4.36 -10.30
CA LEU A 35 10.32 5.15 -10.57
C LEU A 35 9.99 6.43 -11.34
N LYS A 36 10.88 7.40 -11.25
CA LYS A 36 10.92 8.55 -12.15
C LYS A 36 12.04 8.31 -13.17
N GLN A 37 11.71 8.38 -14.45
CA GLN A 37 12.64 8.21 -15.54
C GLN A 37 13.47 9.48 -15.79
N ALA A 38 14.54 9.35 -16.57
CA ALA A 38 15.42 10.48 -16.90
C ALA A 38 14.71 11.57 -17.71
N ASP A 39 13.70 11.20 -18.50
CA ASP A 39 12.85 12.12 -19.28
C ASP A 39 11.79 12.82 -18.43
N GLY A 40 11.72 12.50 -17.10
CA GLY A 40 10.76 13.08 -16.17
C GLY A 40 9.46 12.31 -16.01
N ASN A 41 9.17 11.33 -16.87
CA ASN A 41 8.00 10.48 -16.78
C ASN A 41 8.05 9.57 -15.54
N HIS A 42 6.88 9.15 -15.06
CA HIS A 42 6.75 8.17 -14.01
C HIS A 42 6.39 6.81 -14.60
N ALA A 43 6.94 5.74 -14.02
CA ALA A 43 6.65 4.39 -14.45
C ALA A 43 6.53 3.45 -13.25
N VAL A 44 5.80 2.36 -13.43
CA VAL A 44 5.93 1.16 -12.61
C VAL A 44 6.90 0.21 -13.28
N VAL A 45 7.74 -0.45 -12.49
CA VAL A 45 8.69 -1.44 -12.96
C VAL A 45 8.59 -2.71 -12.11
N ALA A 46 8.67 -3.86 -12.76
CA ALA A 46 8.89 -5.13 -12.07
C ALA A 46 10.26 -5.69 -12.47
N VAL A 47 11.03 -6.09 -11.47
CA VAL A 47 12.36 -6.68 -11.64
C VAL A 47 12.44 -8.03 -10.97
N ASP A 48 13.29 -8.93 -11.48
CA ASP A 48 13.57 -10.20 -10.83
C ASP A 48 14.67 -10.07 -9.76
N GLU A 49 15.01 -11.20 -9.11
CA GLU A 49 16.06 -11.29 -8.09
C GLU A 49 17.44 -10.86 -8.61
N GLY A 50 17.70 -10.98 -9.89
CA GLY A 50 18.94 -10.54 -10.55
C GLY A 50 18.95 -9.07 -10.93
N GLY A 51 17.82 -8.36 -10.72
CA GLY A 51 17.65 -6.95 -11.09
C GLY A 51 17.28 -6.75 -12.57
N ALA A 52 16.97 -7.81 -13.32
CA ALA A 52 16.54 -7.69 -14.71
C ALA A 52 15.08 -7.20 -14.75
N ILE A 53 14.83 -6.16 -15.55
CA ILE A 53 13.49 -5.61 -15.75
C ILE A 53 12.65 -6.63 -16.52
N LYS A 54 11.54 -7.07 -15.95
CA LYS A 54 10.58 -7.99 -16.57
C LYS A 54 9.47 -7.24 -17.30
N PHE A 55 8.99 -6.16 -16.72
CA PHE A 55 8.13 -5.20 -17.45
C PHE A 55 8.26 -3.81 -16.86
N GLN A 56 7.87 -2.83 -17.67
CA GLN A 56 7.82 -1.43 -17.28
C GLN A 56 6.66 -0.77 -18.04
N GLU A 57 5.83 -0.02 -17.32
CA GLU A 57 4.69 0.70 -17.88
C GLU A 57 4.68 2.14 -17.39
N ILE A 58 4.33 3.06 -18.28
CA ILE A 58 4.20 4.48 -17.94
C ILE A 58 2.97 4.69 -17.06
N LEU A 59 3.14 5.48 -16.01
CA LEU A 59 2.07 5.88 -15.11
C LEU A 59 1.57 7.30 -15.46
N PRO A 60 0.28 7.60 -15.20
CA PRO A 60 -0.27 8.95 -15.38
C PRO A 60 0.41 10.01 -14.50
N GLY A 61 1.11 9.58 -13.45
CA GLY A 61 1.81 10.42 -12.49
C GLY A 61 2.66 9.58 -11.54
N ARG A 62 3.06 10.16 -10.42
CA ARG A 62 3.92 9.47 -9.47
C ARG A 62 3.17 8.35 -8.76
N GLY A 63 3.63 7.10 -8.92
CA GLY A 63 3.20 5.95 -8.14
C GLY A 63 3.81 5.97 -6.73
N HIS A 64 3.26 5.17 -5.81
CA HIS A 64 3.74 5.08 -4.44
C HIS A 64 4.00 3.64 -4.02
N ASP A 65 2.97 2.88 -3.71
CA ASP A 65 3.10 1.49 -3.26
C ASP A 65 2.19 0.55 -4.07
N THR A 66 2.44 -0.74 -3.95
CA THR A 66 1.72 -1.77 -4.70
C THR A 66 1.11 -2.78 -3.75
N ALA A 67 -0.22 -2.90 -3.77
CA ALA A 67 -0.91 -4.04 -3.17
C ALA A 67 -0.75 -5.27 -4.08
N ILE A 68 -0.45 -6.42 -3.48
CA ILE A 68 -0.32 -7.70 -4.20
C ILE A 68 -1.48 -8.61 -3.78
N SER A 69 -2.17 -9.21 -4.76
CA SER A 69 -3.25 -10.17 -4.51
C SER A 69 -2.73 -11.43 -3.79
N PRO A 70 -3.59 -12.12 -2.99
CA PRO A 70 -3.18 -13.32 -2.26
C PRO A 70 -2.61 -14.44 -3.14
N ASP A 71 -3.11 -14.57 -4.38
CA ASP A 71 -2.61 -15.52 -5.38
C ASP A 71 -1.35 -15.05 -6.12
N ARG A 72 -0.86 -13.84 -5.81
CA ARG A 72 0.33 -13.19 -6.39
C ARG A 72 0.28 -12.95 -7.90
N LYS A 73 -0.92 -12.99 -8.51
CA LYS A 73 -1.06 -12.77 -9.95
C LYS A 73 -1.35 -11.32 -10.31
N THR A 74 -1.89 -10.55 -9.36
CA THR A 74 -2.30 -9.17 -9.59
C THR A 74 -1.57 -8.24 -8.65
N GLY A 75 -1.05 -7.14 -9.19
CA GLY A 75 -0.56 -5.99 -8.44
C GLY A 75 -1.43 -4.77 -8.72
N VAL A 76 -1.65 -3.92 -7.72
CA VAL A 76 -2.31 -2.63 -7.89
C VAL A 76 -1.39 -1.53 -7.37
N MET A 77 -0.82 -0.74 -8.30
CA MET A 77 0.01 0.42 -7.98
C MET A 77 -0.88 1.63 -7.74
N PHE A 78 -0.81 2.20 -6.56
CA PHE A 78 -1.54 3.42 -6.21
C PHE A 78 -0.74 4.67 -6.51
N ALA A 79 -1.45 5.73 -6.90
CA ALA A 79 -0.88 7.06 -7.02
C ALA A 79 -0.37 7.58 -5.68
N ARG A 80 0.75 8.30 -5.71
CA ARG A 80 1.12 9.15 -4.57
C ARG A 80 0.20 10.37 -4.52
N ARG A 81 -0.21 10.75 -3.32
CA ARG A 81 -1.01 11.96 -3.08
C ARG A 81 -0.44 13.19 -3.80
N PRO A 82 -1.28 14.06 -4.36
CA PRO A 82 -2.74 14.03 -4.39
C PRO A 82 -3.31 13.26 -5.60
N GLY A 83 -2.61 12.23 -6.10
CA GLY A 83 -3.03 11.47 -7.27
C GLY A 83 -4.26 10.60 -6.99
N ARG A 84 -5.08 10.43 -8.03
CA ARG A 84 -6.34 9.69 -7.96
C ARG A 84 -6.34 8.38 -8.72
N PHE A 85 -5.29 8.07 -9.49
CA PHE A 85 -5.21 6.86 -10.28
C PHE A 85 -4.73 5.66 -9.47
N ALA A 86 -5.21 4.48 -9.83
CA ALA A 86 -4.64 3.19 -9.48
C ALA A 86 -4.50 2.34 -10.75
N VAL A 87 -3.36 1.66 -10.90
CA VAL A 87 -3.04 0.85 -12.08
C VAL A 87 -2.98 -0.60 -11.69
N VAL A 88 -3.79 -1.42 -12.35
CA VAL A 88 -3.86 -2.87 -12.16
C VAL A 88 -2.93 -3.57 -13.15
N MET A 89 -2.07 -4.43 -12.63
CA MET A 89 -1.07 -5.17 -13.40
C MET A 89 -1.31 -6.68 -13.27
N ASP A 90 -1.27 -7.38 -14.39
CA ASP A 90 -1.13 -8.83 -14.41
C ASP A 90 0.36 -9.16 -14.27
N LEU A 91 0.77 -9.61 -13.09
CA LEU A 91 2.17 -9.91 -12.77
C LEU A 91 2.66 -11.18 -13.50
N HIS A 92 1.75 -12.09 -13.86
CA HIS A 92 2.10 -13.28 -14.62
C HIS A 92 2.32 -12.95 -16.10
N ARG A 93 1.43 -12.15 -16.70
CA ARG A 93 1.55 -11.69 -18.09
C ARG A 93 2.46 -10.48 -18.27
N GLN A 94 2.90 -9.91 -17.15
CA GLN A 94 3.85 -8.79 -17.10
C GLN A 94 3.37 -7.56 -17.89
N LYS A 95 2.13 -7.12 -17.64
CA LYS A 95 1.53 -5.98 -18.30
C LYS A 95 0.47 -5.29 -17.45
N GLN A 96 0.24 -4.00 -17.73
CA GLN A 96 -0.94 -3.31 -17.28
C GLN A 96 -2.18 -3.88 -17.95
N VAL A 97 -3.25 -4.10 -17.18
CA VAL A 97 -4.52 -4.64 -17.70
C VAL A 97 -5.70 -3.71 -17.50
N PHE A 98 -5.62 -2.83 -16.50
CA PHE A 98 -6.71 -1.93 -16.13
C PHE A 98 -6.19 -0.73 -15.36
N ALA A 99 -6.98 0.35 -15.31
CA ALA A 99 -6.76 1.48 -14.42
C ALA A 99 -8.11 2.01 -13.93
N PHE A 100 -8.14 2.50 -12.70
CA PHE A 100 -9.32 3.13 -12.11
C PHE A 100 -8.90 4.34 -11.27
N GLU A 101 -9.88 5.13 -10.84
CA GLU A 101 -9.65 6.33 -10.04
C GLU A 101 -10.44 6.31 -8.75
N ALA A 102 -9.90 6.99 -7.73
CA ALA A 102 -10.66 7.37 -6.56
C ALA A 102 -11.81 8.33 -6.94
N SER A 103 -12.84 8.43 -6.11
CA SER A 103 -13.97 9.36 -6.29
C SER A 103 -13.48 10.81 -6.46
N ALA A 104 -14.30 11.69 -7.02
CA ALA A 104 -13.92 13.05 -7.39
C ALA A 104 -13.34 13.87 -6.22
N ASN A 105 -13.92 13.71 -5.01
CA ASN A 105 -13.50 14.37 -3.77
C ASN A 105 -12.54 13.52 -2.91
N ARG A 106 -11.87 12.55 -3.52
CA ARG A 106 -10.91 11.65 -2.87
C ARG A 106 -9.60 11.64 -3.63
N HIS A 107 -8.50 11.43 -2.93
CA HIS A 107 -7.24 11.01 -3.52
C HIS A 107 -6.62 9.88 -2.71
N PHE A 108 -5.80 9.04 -3.36
CA PHE A 108 -5.08 8.00 -2.66
C PHE A 108 -3.94 8.57 -1.79
N TYR A 109 -3.69 7.93 -0.65
CA TYR A 109 -2.44 8.12 0.10
C TYR A 109 -1.32 7.21 -0.41
N GLY A 110 -1.65 6.20 -1.19
CA GLY A 110 -0.71 5.38 -1.94
C GLY A 110 -0.50 3.99 -1.39
N HIS A 111 -1.26 3.56 -0.39
CA HIS A 111 -1.19 2.22 0.18
C HIS A 111 -2.55 1.51 0.12
N GLY A 112 -2.50 0.18 0.09
CA GLY A 112 -3.69 -0.66 0.09
C GLY A 112 -3.32 -2.13 0.27
N PHE A 113 -4.35 -2.98 0.44
CA PHE A 113 -4.19 -4.42 0.52
C PHE A 113 -5.45 -5.11 -0.03
N PHE A 114 -5.30 -6.37 -0.43
CA PHE A 114 -6.42 -7.22 -0.80
C PHE A 114 -6.98 -7.96 0.41
N SER A 115 -8.30 -8.19 0.43
CA SER A 115 -8.90 -9.17 1.36
C SER A 115 -8.22 -10.54 1.21
N SER A 116 -8.28 -11.37 2.24
CA SER A 116 -7.64 -12.69 2.24
C SER A 116 -8.14 -13.61 1.11
N ASP A 117 -9.37 -13.41 0.63
CA ASP A 117 -9.95 -14.14 -0.50
C ASP A 117 -9.73 -13.46 -1.86
N GLY A 118 -9.08 -12.29 -1.88
CA GLY A 118 -8.77 -11.53 -3.09
C GLY A 118 -9.96 -10.85 -3.77
N ARG A 119 -11.17 -10.89 -3.18
CA ARG A 119 -12.37 -10.32 -3.79
C ARG A 119 -12.53 -8.83 -3.58
N LEU A 120 -11.93 -8.29 -2.52
CA LEU A 120 -11.96 -6.87 -2.21
C LEU A 120 -10.54 -6.30 -2.21
N LEU A 121 -10.44 -5.04 -2.60
CA LEU A 121 -9.25 -4.22 -2.45
C LEU A 121 -9.60 -3.06 -1.52
N PHE A 122 -8.78 -2.85 -0.51
CA PHE A 122 -8.86 -1.74 0.42
C PHE A 122 -7.75 -0.73 0.11
N ALA A 123 -8.06 0.55 0.06
CA ALA A 123 -7.11 1.61 -0.27
C ALA A 123 -7.20 2.77 0.71
N SER A 124 -6.06 3.28 1.16
CA SER A 124 -6.03 4.50 1.98
C SER A 124 -6.32 5.73 1.14
N GLU A 125 -7.33 6.51 1.53
CA GLU A 125 -7.80 7.69 0.81
C GLU A 125 -7.96 8.90 1.74
N ASN A 126 -7.92 10.08 1.16
CA ASN A 126 -8.24 11.34 1.80
C ASN A 126 -9.58 11.88 1.28
N ASP A 127 -10.53 12.07 2.16
CA ASP A 127 -11.67 12.95 1.93
C ASP A 127 -11.23 14.37 2.27
N PHE A 128 -10.65 15.04 1.27
CA PHE A 128 -10.00 16.32 1.52
C PHE A 128 -10.97 17.48 1.74
N GLU A 129 -12.24 17.36 1.32
CA GLU A 129 -13.28 18.35 1.57
C GLU A 129 -13.78 18.34 3.03
N ASN A 130 -13.71 17.16 3.67
CA ASN A 130 -14.21 16.95 5.03
C ASN A 130 -13.08 16.75 6.05
N ASP A 131 -11.80 16.82 5.63
CA ASP A 131 -10.62 16.50 6.46
C ASP A 131 -10.68 15.12 7.12
N LEU A 132 -11.24 14.11 6.41
CA LEU A 132 -11.40 12.76 6.92
C LEU A 132 -10.44 11.79 6.23
N GLY A 133 -9.81 10.95 7.03
CA GLY A 133 -9.15 9.74 6.54
C GLY A 133 -10.18 8.65 6.30
N VAL A 134 -10.16 8.01 5.14
CA VAL A 134 -11.04 6.90 4.81
C VAL A 134 -10.29 5.74 4.17
N ILE A 135 -10.86 4.55 4.26
CA ILE A 135 -10.44 3.35 3.52
C ILE A 135 -11.49 3.11 2.45
N GLY A 136 -11.16 3.35 1.19
CA GLY A 136 -12.01 3.00 0.07
C GLY A 136 -12.06 1.48 -0.14
N ILE A 137 -13.23 0.93 -0.40
CA ILE A 137 -13.48 -0.49 -0.61
C ILE A 137 -13.89 -0.70 -2.08
N TYR A 138 -13.13 -1.55 -2.78
CA TYR A 138 -13.28 -1.78 -4.20
C TYR A 138 -13.55 -3.26 -4.48
N SER A 139 -14.53 -3.56 -5.34
CA SER A 139 -14.87 -4.92 -5.77
C SER A 139 -13.98 -5.35 -6.93
N VAL A 140 -13.09 -6.31 -6.69
CA VAL A 140 -12.11 -6.79 -7.69
C VAL A 140 -12.84 -7.42 -8.90
N GLY A 141 -13.82 -8.28 -8.66
CA GLY A 141 -14.59 -8.95 -9.72
C GLY A 141 -15.52 -8.03 -10.51
N ASN A 142 -15.73 -6.79 -10.07
CA ASN A 142 -16.56 -5.79 -10.73
C ASN A 142 -15.73 -4.57 -11.16
N ALA A 143 -14.66 -4.82 -11.91
CA ALA A 143 -13.78 -3.81 -12.49
C ALA A 143 -13.29 -2.76 -11.47
N TYR A 144 -13.01 -3.18 -10.25
CA TYR A 144 -12.59 -2.30 -9.14
C TYR A 144 -13.59 -1.16 -8.86
N ASN A 145 -14.89 -1.39 -9.10
CA ASN A 145 -15.90 -0.44 -8.70
C ASN A 145 -15.87 -0.24 -7.18
N ARG A 146 -15.88 1.02 -6.77
CA ARG A 146 -15.96 1.41 -5.37
C ARG A 146 -17.34 1.04 -4.82
N ILE A 147 -17.40 0.24 -3.76
CA ILE A 147 -18.62 -0.29 -3.17
C ILE A 147 -18.91 0.26 -1.76
N GLY A 148 -17.94 0.95 -1.16
CA GLY A 148 -18.09 1.52 0.18
C GLY A 148 -16.82 2.18 0.68
N GLU A 149 -16.86 2.62 1.92
CA GLU A 149 -15.71 3.14 2.65
C GLU A 149 -15.86 2.92 4.15
N PHE A 150 -14.74 2.88 4.87
CA PHE A 150 -14.64 2.98 6.31
C PHE A 150 -13.92 4.25 6.71
N GLU A 151 -14.41 4.92 7.74
CA GLU A 151 -13.69 6.04 8.34
C GLU A 151 -12.50 5.54 9.17
N THR A 152 -11.30 6.12 9.00
CA THR A 152 -10.09 5.67 9.70
C THR A 152 -9.98 6.16 11.14
N LYS A 153 -10.92 6.98 11.60
CA LYS A 153 -10.92 7.62 12.93
C LYS A 153 -9.70 8.51 13.16
N GLY A 154 -9.11 9.00 12.06
CA GLY A 154 -7.95 9.90 12.09
C GLY A 154 -7.75 10.61 10.76
N ILE A 155 -6.81 11.54 10.71
CA ILE A 155 -6.49 12.33 9.52
C ILE A 155 -5.22 11.79 8.87
N GLY A 156 -5.21 11.73 7.54
CA GLY A 156 -4.05 11.37 6.77
C GLY A 156 -3.63 9.91 6.93
N PRO A 157 -4.51 8.92 6.63
CA PRO A 157 -4.19 7.50 6.70
C PRO A 157 -3.13 7.17 5.66
N HIS A 158 -1.87 7.03 6.08
CA HIS A 158 -0.78 6.81 5.14
C HIS A 158 -0.70 5.34 4.73
N GLN A 159 -0.47 4.45 5.69
CA GLN A 159 -0.45 3.02 5.45
C GLN A 159 -1.63 2.34 6.15
N ILE A 160 -2.19 1.36 5.47
CA ILE A 160 -3.15 0.42 6.02
C ILE A 160 -2.61 -1.00 5.89
N LEU A 161 -2.83 -1.82 6.88
CA LEU A 161 -2.31 -3.19 6.97
C LEU A 161 -3.41 -4.13 7.43
N LEU A 162 -3.63 -5.25 6.71
CA LEU A 162 -4.42 -6.37 7.21
C LEU A 162 -3.55 -7.16 8.18
N MET A 163 -3.97 -7.22 9.43
CA MET A 163 -3.25 -7.97 10.46
C MET A 163 -3.33 -9.48 10.23
N SER A 164 -2.43 -10.22 10.84
CA SER A 164 -2.29 -11.68 10.70
C SER A 164 -3.53 -12.45 11.11
N ASP A 165 -4.38 -11.88 11.98
CA ASP A 165 -5.69 -12.42 12.38
C ASP A 165 -6.73 -12.41 11.26
N LYS A 166 -6.47 -11.72 10.13
CA LYS A 166 -7.33 -11.56 8.95
C LYS A 166 -8.65 -10.82 9.20
N ASN A 167 -8.86 -10.27 10.39
CA ASN A 167 -10.07 -9.58 10.82
C ASN A 167 -9.85 -8.12 11.19
N THR A 168 -8.62 -7.75 11.47
CA THR A 168 -8.27 -6.39 11.93
C THR A 168 -7.48 -5.64 10.85
N ILE A 169 -7.89 -4.40 10.59
CA ILE A 169 -7.14 -3.43 9.79
C ILE A 169 -6.41 -2.49 10.74
N ALA A 170 -5.07 -2.46 10.68
CA ALA A 170 -4.29 -1.42 11.35
C ALA A 170 -4.09 -0.24 10.39
N VAL A 171 -4.32 0.98 10.87
CA VAL A 171 -4.25 2.22 10.08
C VAL A 171 -3.27 3.20 10.71
N ALA A 172 -2.22 3.55 9.98
CA ALA A 172 -1.29 4.61 10.37
C ALA A 172 -1.84 5.99 9.97
N ASN A 173 -2.57 6.65 10.86
CA ASN A 173 -3.04 8.02 10.66
C ASN A 173 -1.91 9.01 10.94
N GLY A 174 -1.41 9.65 9.90
CA GLY A 174 -0.30 10.61 10.01
C GLY A 174 -0.65 11.93 10.67
N GLY A 175 -1.94 12.21 10.90
CA GLY A 175 -2.44 13.38 11.61
C GLY A 175 -2.34 14.70 10.85
N ILE A 176 -1.90 14.68 9.58
CA ILE A 176 -1.68 15.91 8.80
C ILE A 176 -2.82 16.09 7.79
N ALA A 177 -3.60 17.16 7.94
CA ALA A 177 -4.57 17.60 6.95
C ALA A 177 -3.85 18.17 5.71
N THR A 178 -4.28 17.72 4.54
CA THR A 178 -3.74 18.17 3.25
C THR A 178 -4.87 18.31 2.24
N HIS A 179 -4.78 19.33 1.39
CA HIS A 179 -5.75 19.58 0.32
C HIS A 179 -5.01 19.70 -1.02
N PRO A 180 -5.58 19.23 -2.14
CA PRO A 180 -4.95 19.33 -3.47
C PRO A 180 -4.60 20.77 -3.86
N ASP A 181 -5.48 21.74 -3.58
CA ASP A 181 -5.29 23.14 -3.92
C ASP A 181 -4.17 23.82 -3.12
N PHE A 182 -3.78 23.22 -1.99
CA PHE A 182 -2.72 23.73 -1.12
C PHE A 182 -1.52 22.75 -1.12
N SER A 183 -1.07 22.39 -2.31
CA SER A 183 -0.01 21.39 -2.51
C SER A 183 1.22 21.66 -1.65
N GLY A 184 1.64 20.66 -0.87
CA GLY A 184 2.82 20.72 0.00
C GLY A 184 2.59 21.41 1.34
N GLN A 185 1.44 22.05 1.57
CA GLN A 185 1.12 22.66 2.85
C GLN A 185 0.57 21.64 3.86
N LYS A 186 0.80 21.92 5.14
CA LYS A 186 0.29 21.16 6.28
C LYS A 186 -0.71 22.06 7.00
N LEU A 187 -1.99 21.76 6.84
CA LEU A 187 -3.05 22.71 7.19
C LEU A 187 -3.38 22.75 8.69
N ASN A 188 -2.99 21.73 9.47
CA ASN A 188 -3.39 21.56 10.87
C ASN A 188 -2.22 21.30 11.85
N LEU A 189 -1.02 21.84 11.62
CA LEU A 189 0.15 21.55 12.47
C LEU A 189 -0.06 21.86 13.96
N ALA A 190 -0.89 22.85 14.30
CA ALA A 190 -1.16 23.23 15.68
C ALA A 190 -2.04 22.20 16.41
N SER A 191 -2.96 21.55 15.69
CA SER A 191 -3.91 20.54 16.19
C SER A 191 -3.58 19.11 15.69
N MET A 192 -2.42 18.94 15.08
CA MET A 192 -2.00 17.64 14.53
C MET A 192 -1.96 16.56 15.62
N GLN A 193 -2.60 15.43 15.34
CA GLN A 193 -2.60 14.26 16.20
C GLN A 193 -2.48 13.00 15.36
N SER A 194 -1.34 12.31 15.45
CA SER A 194 -1.15 11.02 14.83
C SER A 194 -1.70 9.91 15.70
N SER A 195 -2.27 8.88 15.07
CA SER A 195 -2.77 7.70 15.77
C SER A 195 -2.55 6.44 14.96
N ILE A 196 -2.62 5.30 15.63
CA ILE A 196 -2.85 4.01 15.01
C ILE A 196 -4.27 3.59 15.39
N SER A 197 -5.13 3.38 14.40
CA SER A 197 -6.48 2.87 14.61
C SER A 197 -6.54 1.40 14.21
N TYR A 198 -7.27 0.60 14.98
CA TYR A 198 -7.56 -0.79 14.69
C TYR A 198 -9.05 -0.90 14.39
N LEU A 199 -9.39 -1.37 13.17
CA LEU A 199 -10.77 -1.44 12.69
C LEU A 199 -11.14 -2.88 12.37
N ASP A 200 -12.39 -3.27 12.62
CA ASP A 200 -12.94 -4.53 12.12
C ASP A 200 -13.09 -4.47 10.59
N ILE A 201 -12.57 -5.47 9.87
CA ILE A 201 -12.55 -5.49 8.40
C ILE A 201 -13.94 -5.62 7.78
N ASN A 202 -14.92 -6.15 8.51
CA ASN A 202 -16.26 -6.41 7.97
C ASN A 202 -17.19 -5.22 8.18
N SER A 203 -17.07 -4.52 9.33
CA SER A 203 -17.98 -3.43 9.70
C SER A 203 -17.33 -2.04 9.60
N GLY A 204 -15.99 -1.94 9.68
CA GLY A 204 -15.27 -0.68 9.83
C GLY A 204 -15.34 -0.09 11.23
N ASP A 205 -15.90 -0.83 12.19
CA ASP A 205 -15.99 -0.37 13.58
C ASP A 205 -14.61 -0.25 14.22
N LEU A 206 -14.45 0.79 15.03
CA LEU A 206 -13.23 1.00 15.80
C LEU A 206 -13.13 -0.04 16.92
N ILE A 207 -12.08 -0.85 16.89
CA ILE A 207 -11.75 -1.82 17.94
C ILE A 207 -10.92 -1.14 19.02
N ASP A 208 -9.85 -0.42 18.61
CA ASP A 208 -8.94 0.28 19.51
C ASP A 208 -8.22 1.41 18.78
N GLN A 209 -7.66 2.36 19.54
CA GLN A 209 -6.88 3.46 18.98
C GLN A 209 -5.76 3.90 19.93
N ALA A 210 -4.54 3.93 19.42
CA ALA A 210 -3.37 4.40 20.14
C ALA A 210 -2.90 5.76 19.59
N PHE A 211 -2.47 6.64 20.51
CA PHE A 211 -2.00 7.99 20.17
C PHE A 211 -0.55 8.19 20.62
N LEU A 212 0.18 9.04 19.90
CA LEU A 212 1.46 9.52 20.38
C LEU A 212 1.29 10.41 21.63
N PRO A 213 2.24 10.35 22.58
CA PRO A 213 2.27 11.28 23.71
C PRO A 213 2.24 12.74 23.23
N LYS A 214 1.67 13.66 24.03
CA LYS A 214 1.56 15.10 23.67
C LYS A 214 2.90 15.73 23.29
N SER A 215 4.00 15.30 23.89
CA SER A 215 5.36 15.77 23.55
C SER A 215 5.79 15.41 22.13
N LEU A 216 5.16 14.39 21.52
CA LEU A 216 5.46 13.90 20.18
C LEU A 216 4.34 14.19 19.15
N HIS A 217 3.37 15.05 19.50
CA HIS A 217 2.17 15.29 18.66
C HIS A 217 2.48 15.80 17.24
N LYS A 218 3.67 16.39 17.00
CA LYS A 218 4.11 16.86 15.68
C LYS A 218 4.81 15.77 14.84
N LEU A 219 4.96 14.55 15.37
CA LEU A 219 5.44 13.43 14.58
C LEU A 219 4.29 12.78 13.82
N SER A 220 4.55 12.43 12.56
CA SER A 220 3.57 11.79 11.68
C SER A 220 3.86 10.30 11.58
N ILE A 221 2.95 9.44 12.03
CA ILE A 221 3.02 8.00 11.82
C ILE A 221 2.70 7.73 10.35
N ARG A 222 3.58 6.98 9.67
CA ARG A 222 3.42 6.70 8.24
C ARG A 222 3.46 5.23 7.90
N HIS A 223 4.50 4.54 8.33
CA HIS A 223 4.68 3.12 8.05
C HIS A 223 4.61 2.33 9.34
N ILE A 224 3.93 1.20 9.27
CA ILE A 224 3.72 0.26 10.37
C ILE A 224 4.05 -1.15 9.88
N ALA A 225 4.42 -2.01 10.80
CA ALA A 225 4.61 -3.43 10.54
C ALA A 225 4.16 -4.22 11.77
N GLU A 226 3.48 -5.32 11.54
CA GLU A 226 3.09 -6.25 12.58
C GLU A 226 4.29 -7.12 12.98
N ALA A 227 4.61 -7.17 14.26
CA ALA A 227 5.60 -8.08 14.81
C ALA A 227 5.04 -9.51 14.96
N VAL A 228 5.91 -10.49 15.19
CA VAL A 228 5.52 -11.90 15.31
C VAL A 228 4.52 -12.15 16.46
N ASP A 229 4.56 -11.33 17.49
CA ASP A 229 3.65 -11.38 18.64
C ASP A 229 2.35 -10.57 18.44
N GLY A 230 2.13 -10.03 17.24
CA GLY A 230 0.94 -9.24 16.89
C GLY A 230 1.02 -7.76 17.29
N ALA A 231 2.12 -7.28 17.86
CA ALA A 231 2.31 -5.86 18.15
C ALA A 231 2.57 -5.06 16.85
N ILE A 232 2.15 -3.78 16.83
CA ILE A 232 2.46 -2.80 15.77
C ILE A 232 3.51 -1.83 16.27
#